data_183b05649d7ce6edd6cc3e92c53a7715
#
_entry.id   183b05649d7ce6edd6cc3e92c53a7715
#
_cell.length_a   1.000
_cell.length_b   1.000
_cell.length_c   1.000
_cell.angle_alpha   90.00
_cell.angle_beta   90.00
_cell.angle_gamma   90.00
#
_symmetry.space_group_name_H-M   'P 1'
#
loop_
_entity.id
_entity.type
_entity.pdbx_description
1 polymer ?
#
loop_
_entity_poly.entity_id
_entity_poly.type
_entity_poly.pdbx_seq_one_letter_code
_entity_poly.pdbx_strand_id
1 'polypeptide(L)'
;SYQFRDDIEWLYVLPCIDPSGRPLPDLLHSRFPRAHSFIPFEVQDLCWDKTATQKRLLDRGVPTPETLLTHDPDDVEHFVRRHTYAILKEPRGCAGTGHWVLWFEDSTLMADNGWAAHPLRFVGDGPSRIVGDELYYAPPYYVQRLVGTFQRTGFEIGQVLRAYVVESEVPFWGERYREHYRRPGDWILNVARGARYRFVLSVSEETKNTALRAARAVGARVAAVDLVRTSASGPLVLEVNVDSYHMCIDRSFKDLPEFRDYYDFDRHVAHALLRTEETTGVRTLRPARPRQRQRRPRHS
;
A
#
# COMPACT_ATOMS: atom_id res chain seq x y z
N SER A 1 8.92 7.39 31.76
CA SER A 1 9.93 7.97 30.84
C SER A 1 10.70 6.84 30.21
N TYR A 2 10.54 6.65 28.89
CA TYR A 2 11.39 5.74 28.14
C TYR A 2 12.79 6.40 28.03
N GLN A 3 13.80 5.76 28.59
CA GLN A 3 15.19 6.14 28.30
C GLN A 3 15.57 5.54 26.94
N PHE A 4 15.69 6.38 25.92
CA PHE A 4 16.24 5.98 24.64
C PHE A 4 17.75 5.75 24.82
N ARG A 5 18.25 4.65 24.26
CA ARG A 5 19.68 4.35 24.25
C ARG A 5 20.34 5.13 23.11
N ASP A 6 21.46 5.77 23.42
CA ASP A 6 22.23 6.58 22.44
C ASP A 6 23.09 5.73 21.48
N ASP A 7 23.09 4.38 21.66
CA ASP A 7 23.85 3.40 20.87
C ASP A 7 23.02 2.69 19.79
N ILE A 8 21.90 3.28 19.37
CA ILE A 8 21.06 2.74 18.29
C ILE A 8 21.73 3.02 16.95
N GLU A 9 22.20 1.97 16.27
CA GLU A 9 22.79 2.05 14.93
C GLU A 9 21.75 1.92 13.80
N TRP A 10 20.64 1.23 14.06
CA TRP A 10 19.58 0.99 13.09
C TRP A 10 18.22 1.36 13.63
N LEU A 11 17.51 2.18 12.87
CA LEU A 11 16.11 2.49 13.12
C LEU A 11 15.24 1.78 12.09
N TYR A 12 14.40 0.91 12.59
CA TYR A 12 13.25 0.45 11.86
C TYR A 12 12.08 1.36 12.25
N VAL A 13 11.91 2.42 11.47
CA VAL A 13 10.82 3.36 11.71
C VAL A 13 9.61 2.86 10.94
N LEU A 14 8.63 2.43 11.70
CA LEU A 14 7.27 2.38 11.18
C LEU A 14 6.84 3.83 10.98
N PRO A 15 6.43 4.24 9.78
CA PRO A 15 5.82 5.55 9.60
C PRO A 15 4.53 5.59 10.41
N CYS A 16 4.67 5.95 11.68
CA CYS A 16 3.55 6.38 12.48
C CYS A 16 3.26 7.80 12.03
N ILE A 17 2.10 8.00 11.46
CA ILE A 17 1.61 9.33 11.18
C ILE A 17 1.45 10.01 12.53
N ASP A 18 2.24 11.06 12.77
CA ASP A 18 1.93 12.02 13.81
C ASP A 18 0.46 12.44 13.64
N PRO A 19 -0.33 12.58 14.71
CA PRO A 19 -1.69 13.13 14.66
C PRO A 19 -1.78 14.47 13.92
N SER A 20 -0.68 15.20 13.77
CA SER A 20 -0.58 16.42 12.96
C SER A 20 -0.34 16.15 11.47
N GLY A 21 -0.22 14.88 11.04
CA GLY A 21 0.03 14.51 9.65
C GLY A 21 1.46 14.78 9.18
N ARG A 22 2.39 15.09 10.08
CA ARG A 22 3.80 15.31 9.73
C ARG A 22 4.55 14.00 9.77
N PRO A 23 5.37 13.69 8.76
CA PRO A 23 6.30 12.58 8.87
C PRO A 23 7.22 12.81 10.07
N LEU A 24 7.50 11.75 10.83
CA LEU A 24 8.45 11.75 11.96
C LEU A 24 9.94 11.84 11.57
N PRO A 25 10.34 11.91 10.26
CA PRO A 25 11.72 11.80 9.81
C PRO A 25 12.65 12.76 10.52
N ASP A 26 12.29 14.06 10.56
CA ASP A 26 13.16 15.12 11.07
C ASP A 26 13.42 14.98 12.56
N LEU A 27 12.42 14.59 13.34
CA LEU A 27 12.56 14.37 14.78
C LEU A 27 13.46 13.17 15.06
N LEU A 28 13.31 12.09 14.31
CA LEU A 28 14.11 10.88 14.50
C LEU A 28 15.55 11.08 14.02
N HIS A 29 15.74 11.77 12.90
CA HIS A 29 17.07 12.10 12.40
C HIS A 29 17.84 13.04 13.33
N SER A 30 17.14 14.02 13.92
CA SER A 30 17.76 14.91 14.93
C SER A 30 18.11 14.17 16.23
N ARG A 31 17.29 13.18 16.61
CA ARG A 31 17.50 12.41 17.85
C ARG A 31 18.54 11.29 17.69
N PHE A 32 18.61 10.69 16.50
CA PHE A 32 19.49 9.58 16.18
C PHE A 32 20.31 9.85 14.90
N PRO A 33 21.21 10.85 14.91
CA PRO A 33 21.90 11.31 13.70
C PRO A 33 22.86 10.27 13.08
N ARG A 34 23.20 9.22 13.83
CA ARG A 34 24.04 8.12 13.37
C ARG A 34 23.27 6.86 12.97
N ALA A 35 21.96 6.83 13.22
CA ALA A 35 21.19 5.66 12.92
C ALA A 35 20.81 5.61 11.43
N HIS A 36 20.95 4.44 10.84
CA HIS A 36 20.51 4.17 9.48
C HIS A 36 19.06 3.69 9.49
N SER A 37 18.23 4.30 8.67
CA SER A 37 16.87 3.78 8.45
C SER A 37 16.90 2.64 7.44
N PHE A 38 16.29 1.51 7.78
CA PHE A 38 16.15 0.37 6.86
C PHE A 38 15.31 0.73 5.63
N ILE A 39 14.33 1.60 5.81
CA ILE A 39 13.57 2.22 4.73
C ILE A 39 13.92 3.71 4.77
N PRO A 40 14.70 4.22 3.79
CA PRO A 40 15.06 5.63 3.74
C PRO A 40 13.84 6.54 3.77
N PHE A 41 13.94 7.67 4.45
CA PHE A 41 12.82 8.60 4.60
C PHE A 41 12.32 9.14 3.27
N GLU A 42 13.23 9.34 2.32
CA GLU A 42 12.90 9.79 0.96
C GLU A 42 12.03 8.76 0.23
N VAL A 43 12.23 7.47 0.51
CA VAL A 43 11.39 6.39 -0.02
C VAL A 43 10.03 6.38 0.64
N GLN A 44 9.97 6.64 1.95
CA GLN A 44 8.73 6.73 2.69
C GLN A 44 7.89 7.91 2.20
N ASP A 45 8.48 9.10 2.09
CA ASP A 45 7.79 10.30 1.61
C ASP A 45 7.34 10.14 0.15
N LEU A 46 8.18 9.55 -0.71
CA LEU A 46 7.82 9.21 -2.07
C LEU A 46 6.59 8.29 -2.11
N CYS A 47 6.59 7.20 -1.34
CA CYS A 47 5.50 6.24 -1.33
C CYS A 47 4.22 6.77 -0.68
N TRP A 48 4.33 7.78 0.19
CA TRP A 48 3.20 8.47 0.78
C TRP A 48 2.45 9.36 -0.22
N ASP A 49 3.17 9.88 -1.22
CA ASP A 49 2.60 10.68 -2.30
C ASP A 49 2.30 9.80 -3.52
N LYS A 50 1.01 9.49 -3.74
CA LYS A 50 0.55 8.63 -4.83
C LYS A 50 0.91 9.18 -6.21
N THR A 51 0.92 10.51 -6.36
CA THR A 51 1.24 11.15 -7.64
C THR A 51 2.73 11.02 -7.96
N ALA A 52 3.58 11.27 -6.97
CA ALA A 52 5.02 11.11 -7.08
C ALA A 52 5.41 9.64 -7.31
N THR A 53 4.78 8.71 -6.58
CA THR A 53 4.96 7.28 -6.79
C THR A 53 4.57 6.85 -8.19
N GLN A 54 3.37 7.25 -8.67
CA GLN A 54 2.89 6.94 -10.02
C GLN A 54 3.87 7.42 -11.08
N LYS A 55 4.30 8.68 -10.97
CA LYS A 55 5.30 9.25 -11.89
C LYS A 55 6.59 8.44 -11.88
N ARG A 56 7.12 8.10 -10.71
CA ARG A 56 8.35 7.31 -10.57
C ARG A 56 8.21 5.92 -11.20
N LEU A 57 7.07 5.26 -11.04
CA LEU A 57 6.79 3.96 -11.64
C LEU A 57 6.78 4.06 -13.17
N LEU A 58 6.09 5.05 -13.72
CA LEU A 58 6.03 5.29 -15.17
C LEU A 58 7.41 5.62 -15.74
N ASP A 59 8.18 6.50 -15.12
CA ASP A 59 9.55 6.87 -15.53
C ASP A 59 10.50 5.65 -15.57
N ARG A 60 10.18 4.62 -14.79
CA ARG A 60 10.93 3.34 -14.75
C ARG A 60 10.29 2.22 -15.57
N GLY A 61 9.28 2.54 -16.37
CA GLY A 61 8.59 1.59 -17.24
C GLY A 61 7.83 0.51 -16.49
N VAL A 62 7.40 0.76 -15.24
CA VAL A 62 6.55 -0.15 -14.48
C VAL A 62 5.10 0.10 -14.88
N PRO A 63 4.36 -0.93 -15.30
CA PRO A 63 2.98 -0.74 -15.77
C PRO A 63 2.05 -0.37 -14.61
N THR A 64 1.24 0.67 -14.83
CA THR A 64 0.24 1.18 -13.89
C THR A 64 -1.06 1.42 -14.64
N PRO A 65 -2.22 1.46 -13.99
CA PRO A 65 -3.44 1.91 -14.64
C PRO A 65 -3.31 3.34 -15.17
N GLU A 66 -3.99 3.64 -16.26
CA GLU A 66 -4.07 5.01 -16.78
C GLU A 66 -4.55 5.95 -15.67
N THR A 67 -3.85 7.06 -15.51
CA THR A 67 -4.06 7.99 -14.40
C THR A 67 -4.00 9.42 -14.91
N LEU A 68 -4.93 10.23 -14.43
CA LEU A 68 -5.04 11.65 -14.70
C LEU A 68 -4.76 12.42 -13.39
N LEU A 69 -3.91 13.44 -13.46
CA LEU A 69 -3.76 14.46 -12.43
C LEU A 69 -4.11 15.80 -13.04
N THR A 70 -5.16 16.44 -12.56
CA THR A 70 -5.65 17.70 -13.09
C THR A 70 -6.25 18.59 -12.00
N HIS A 71 -6.43 19.88 -12.31
CA HIS A 71 -7.24 20.82 -11.53
C HIS A 71 -8.55 21.17 -12.24
N ASP A 72 -8.73 20.65 -13.46
CA ASP A 72 -9.91 20.92 -14.27
C ASP A 72 -10.98 19.83 -14.08
N PRO A 73 -12.17 20.19 -13.61
CA PRO A 73 -13.30 19.27 -13.51
C PRO A 73 -13.70 18.63 -14.83
N ASP A 74 -13.62 19.35 -15.94
CA ASP A 74 -14.00 18.85 -17.27
C ASP A 74 -13.10 17.70 -17.71
N ASP A 75 -11.81 17.75 -17.39
CA ASP A 75 -10.88 16.66 -17.62
C ASP A 75 -11.29 15.38 -16.88
N VAL A 76 -11.76 15.53 -15.62
CA VAL A 76 -12.25 14.40 -14.80
C VAL A 76 -13.49 13.78 -15.44
N GLU A 77 -14.45 14.61 -15.86
CA GLU A 77 -15.66 14.12 -16.54
C GLU A 77 -15.32 13.39 -17.84
N HIS A 78 -14.46 13.96 -18.69
CA HIS A 78 -14.00 13.31 -19.92
C HIS A 78 -13.30 11.98 -19.64
N PHE A 79 -12.48 11.93 -18.60
CA PHE A 79 -11.78 10.70 -18.20
C PHE A 79 -12.78 9.60 -17.77
N VAL A 80 -13.78 9.95 -16.95
CA VAL A 80 -14.81 8.99 -16.51
C VAL A 80 -15.66 8.52 -17.69
N ARG A 81 -16.07 9.42 -18.59
CA ARG A 81 -16.86 9.04 -19.78
C ARG A 81 -16.09 8.07 -20.68
N ARG A 82 -14.79 8.28 -20.85
CA ARG A 82 -13.93 7.40 -21.67
C ARG A 82 -13.76 6.01 -21.06
N HIS A 83 -13.69 5.90 -19.73
CA HIS A 83 -13.39 4.66 -19.03
C HIS A 83 -14.60 3.98 -18.40
N THR A 84 -15.77 4.59 -18.43
CA THR A 84 -17.02 4.20 -17.77
C THR A 84 -16.92 4.26 -16.24
N TYR A 85 -15.85 3.72 -15.66
CA TYR A 85 -15.55 3.75 -14.23
C TYR A 85 -14.13 4.23 -13.98
N ALA A 86 -13.99 5.11 -13.00
CA ALA A 86 -12.70 5.58 -12.52
C ALA A 86 -12.69 5.58 -10.99
N ILE A 87 -11.54 5.72 -10.40
CA ILE A 87 -11.38 5.89 -8.95
C ILE A 87 -10.68 7.22 -8.70
N LEU A 88 -11.37 8.12 -7.98
CA LEU A 88 -10.83 9.36 -7.47
C LEU A 88 -10.17 9.04 -6.12
N LYS A 89 -8.95 9.51 -5.92
CA LYS A 89 -8.16 9.26 -4.71
C LYS A 89 -7.56 10.56 -4.21
N GLU A 90 -7.43 10.70 -2.91
CA GLU A 90 -6.57 11.74 -2.37
C GLU A 90 -5.11 11.44 -2.71
N PRO A 91 -4.35 12.44 -3.19
CA PRO A 91 -2.93 12.26 -3.53
C PRO A 91 -2.10 11.75 -2.37
N ARG A 92 -2.40 12.20 -1.14
CA ARG A 92 -1.78 11.74 0.10
C ARG A 92 -2.84 11.14 1.00
N GLY A 93 -2.54 10.02 1.63
CA GLY A 93 -3.48 9.33 2.50
C GLY A 93 -3.28 7.81 2.48
N CYS A 94 -3.81 7.15 3.50
CA CYS A 94 -3.70 5.70 3.71
C CYS A 94 -5.06 5.05 3.95
N ALA A 95 -5.07 3.73 4.08
CA ALA A 95 -6.23 2.93 4.47
C ALA A 95 -7.49 3.08 3.59
N GLY A 96 -7.32 3.56 2.33
CA GLY A 96 -8.44 3.78 1.39
C GLY A 96 -9.35 4.94 1.78
N THR A 97 -8.96 5.78 2.74
CA THR A 97 -9.66 7.05 2.99
C THR A 97 -9.55 7.93 1.77
N GLY A 98 -10.63 8.68 1.46
CA GLY A 98 -10.64 9.55 0.27
C GLY A 98 -10.66 8.82 -1.07
N HIS A 99 -10.99 7.52 -1.11
CA HIS A 99 -11.21 6.78 -2.36
C HIS A 99 -12.69 6.78 -2.73
N TRP A 100 -12.99 7.12 -3.98
CA TRP A 100 -14.34 7.20 -4.52
C TRP A 100 -14.36 6.56 -5.90
N VAL A 101 -15.26 5.59 -6.14
CA VAL A 101 -15.53 5.10 -7.49
C VAL A 101 -16.45 6.08 -8.17
N LEU A 102 -16.06 6.51 -9.37
CA LEU A 102 -16.79 7.47 -10.19
C LEU A 102 -17.43 6.77 -11.38
N TRP A 103 -18.67 7.18 -11.70
CA TRP A 103 -19.40 6.79 -12.93
C TRP A 103 -20.44 7.84 -13.26
N PHE A 104 -20.99 7.78 -14.45
CA PHE A 104 -22.17 8.57 -14.80
C PHE A 104 -23.43 7.74 -14.61
N GLU A 105 -24.41 8.29 -13.92
CA GLU A 105 -25.80 7.84 -13.89
C GLU A 105 -26.61 8.91 -14.62
N ASP A 106 -27.13 8.55 -15.79
CA ASP A 106 -27.68 9.50 -16.76
C ASP A 106 -26.68 10.62 -17.09
N SER A 107 -26.93 11.83 -16.67
CA SER A 107 -26.05 12.98 -16.89
C SER A 107 -25.31 13.42 -15.62
N THR A 108 -25.52 12.74 -14.49
CA THR A 108 -24.96 13.10 -13.21
C THR A 108 -23.70 12.30 -12.94
N LEU A 109 -22.60 12.95 -12.62
CA LEU A 109 -21.39 12.27 -12.15
C LEU A 109 -21.59 11.85 -10.70
N MET A 110 -21.53 10.55 -10.46
CA MET A 110 -21.71 9.91 -9.16
C MET A 110 -20.36 9.51 -8.57
N ALA A 111 -20.28 9.52 -7.24
CA ALA A 111 -19.14 9.06 -6.47
C ALA A 111 -19.60 8.14 -5.33
N ASP A 112 -18.98 6.96 -5.20
CA ASP A 112 -19.30 5.99 -4.16
C ASP A 112 -18.03 5.54 -3.43
N ASN A 113 -18.04 5.66 -2.11
CA ASN A 113 -16.93 5.26 -1.26
C ASN A 113 -17.11 3.88 -0.61
N GLY A 114 -18.15 3.12 -0.98
CA GLY A 114 -18.52 1.84 -0.39
C GLY A 114 -19.49 1.95 0.79
N TRP A 115 -19.74 3.16 1.30
CA TRP A 115 -20.75 3.42 2.34
C TRP A 115 -21.99 4.08 1.77
N ALA A 116 -21.79 5.08 0.92
CA ALA A 116 -22.86 5.83 0.26
C ALA A 116 -22.40 6.29 -1.13
N ALA A 117 -23.36 6.39 -2.05
CA ALA A 117 -23.19 7.04 -3.34
C ALA A 117 -23.76 8.46 -3.27
N HIS A 118 -23.03 9.41 -3.85
CA HIS A 118 -23.37 10.82 -3.84
C HIS A 118 -23.19 11.40 -5.23
N PRO A 119 -24.05 12.32 -5.69
CA PRO A 119 -23.72 13.22 -6.78
C PRO A 119 -22.40 13.97 -6.44
N LEU A 120 -21.46 13.98 -7.38
CA LEU A 120 -20.20 14.69 -7.21
C LEU A 120 -20.31 16.12 -7.72
N ARG A 121 -19.86 17.08 -6.87
CA ARG A 121 -19.73 18.49 -7.21
C ARG A 121 -18.27 18.91 -7.04
N PHE A 122 -17.74 19.56 -8.04
CA PHE A 122 -16.41 20.14 -7.97
C PHE A 122 -16.47 21.54 -7.36
N VAL A 123 -15.49 21.84 -6.50
CA VAL A 123 -15.34 23.14 -5.86
C VAL A 123 -13.92 23.65 -6.08
N GLY A 124 -13.74 24.98 -6.04
CA GLY A 124 -12.44 25.57 -6.35
C GLY A 124 -11.39 25.34 -5.26
N ASP A 125 -11.82 25.28 -4.00
CA ASP A 125 -10.92 25.16 -2.85
C ASP A 125 -11.62 24.51 -1.64
N GLY A 126 -10.83 24.28 -0.59
CA GLY A 126 -11.28 23.72 0.68
C GLY A 126 -11.21 22.19 0.77
N PRO A 127 -11.50 21.62 1.94
CA PRO A 127 -11.50 20.17 2.12
C PRO A 127 -12.69 19.52 1.43
N SER A 128 -12.49 18.30 0.92
CA SER A 128 -13.58 17.48 0.42
C SER A 128 -14.58 17.19 1.55
N ARG A 129 -15.88 17.38 1.27
CA ARG A 129 -16.93 17.23 2.28
C ARG A 129 -18.24 16.76 1.69
N ILE A 130 -19.03 16.10 2.49
CA ILE A 130 -20.43 15.76 2.14
C ILE A 130 -21.33 16.83 2.78
N VAL A 131 -22.24 17.39 1.97
CA VAL A 131 -23.25 18.35 2.42
C VAL A 131 -24.61 17.88 1.89
N GLY A 132 -25.50 17.50 2.79
CA GLY A 132 -26.72 16.80 2.41
C GLY A 132 -26.39 15.47 1.72
N ASP A 133 -26.88 15.27 0.51
CA ASP A 133 -26.65 14.07 -0.30
C ASP A 133 -25.54 14.24 -1.36
N GLU A 134 -24.87 15.38 -1.40
CA GLU A 134 -23.84 15.71 -2.41
C GLU A 134 -22.43 15.63 -1.84
N LEU A 135 -21.49 15.10 -2.61
CA LEU A 135 -20.04 15.16 -2.33
C LEU A 135 -19.44 16.40 -3.02
N TYR A 136 -18.85 17.28 -2.23
CA TYR A 136 -18.07 18.41 -2.70
C TYR A 136 -16.58 18.04 -2.65
N TYR A 137 -15.89 18.11 -3.80
CA TYR A 137 -14.49 17.72 -3.91
C TYR A 137 -13.67 18.83 -4.56
N ALA A 138 -12.53 19.17 -3.93
CA ALA A 138 -11.63 20.20 -4.40
C ALA A 138 -10.39 19.60 -5.09
N PRO A 139 -9.74 20.34 -6.02
CA PRO A 139 -8.50 19.91 -6.65
C PRO A 139 -7.32 19.85 -5.65
N PRO A 140 -6.23 19.15 -6.00
CA PRO A 140 -6.00 18.46 -7.26
C PRO A 140 -6.77 17.15 -7.35
N TYR A 141 -7.24 16.83 -8.57
CA TYR A 141 -7.96 15.58 -8.84
C TYR A 141 -6.97 14.51 -9.31
N TYR A 142 -6.77 13.48 -8.49
CA TYR A 142 -6.01 12.30 -8.86
C TYR A 142 -7.00 11.18 -9.20
N VAL A 143 -7.20 10.96 -10.49
CA VAL A 143 -8.19 10.03 -11.02
C VAL A 143 -7.49 8.91 -11.76
N GLN A 144 -7.83 7.67 -11.44
CA GLN A 144 -7.22 6.48 -12.03
C GLN A 144 -8.30 5.59 -12.64
N ARG A 145 -8.03 5.03 -13.82
CA ARG A 145 -8.93 4.07 -14.44
C ARG A 145 -9.18 2.89 -13.48
N LEU A 146 -10.45 2.55 -13.25
CA LEU A 146 -10.80 1.34 -12.53
C LEU A 146 -10.57 0.12 -13.44
N VAL A 147 -9.72 -0.79 -13.00
CA VAL A 147 -9.27 -1.92 -13.81
C VAL A 147 -10.21 -3.11 -13.59
N GLY A 148 -10.88 -3.51 -14.65
CA GLY A 148 -11.82 -4.61 -14.65
C GLY A 148 -12.29 -4.93 -16.08
N THR A 149 -13.25 -5.82 -16.18
CA THR A 149 -13.85 -6.25 -17.45
C THR A 149 -15.37 -6.19 -17.39
N PHE A 150 -16.01 -5.84 -18.50
CA PHE A 150 -17.44 -5.95 -18.62
C PHE A 150 -17.83 -7.40 -18.97
N GLN A 151 -18.66 -8.00 -18.12
CA GLN A 151 -19.26 -9.30 -18.32
C GLN A 151 -20.78 -9.15 -18.59
N ARG A 152 -21.46 -10.25 -18.94
CA ARG A 152 -22.91 -10.24 -19.11
C ARG A 152 -23.65 -9.81 -17.83
N THR A 153 -23.04 -10.03 -16.68
CA THR A 153 -23.59 -9.68 -15.35
C THR A 153 -23.23 -8.26 -14.90
N GLY A 154 -22.47 -7.51 -15.71
CA GLY A 154 -22.02 -6.17 -15.41
C GLY A 154 -20.49 -6.05 -15.37
N PHE A 155 -20.00 -5.04 -14.66
CA PHE A 155 -18.57 -4.82 -14.50
C PHE A 155 -17.99 -5.74 -13.43
N GLU A 156 -16.91 -6.45 -13.77
CA GLU A 156 -16.14 -7.28 -12.85
C GLU A 156 -14.76 -6.64 -12.64
N ILE A 157 -14.43 -6.33 -11.37
CA ILE A 157 -13.12 -5.78 -11.03
C ILE A 157 -12.03 -6.80 -11.28
N GLY A 158 -10.84 -6.32 -11.70
CA GLY A 158 -9.65 -7.17 -11.83
C GLY A 158 -9.23 -7.79 -10.49
N GLN A 159 -8.49 -8.88 -10.57
CA GLN A 159 -7.93 -9.52 -9.38
C GLN A 159 -6.93 -8.58 -8.70
N VAL A 160 -7.17 -8.24 -7.43
CA VAL A 160 -6.33 -7.34 -6.64
C VAL A 160 -5.41 -8.15 -5.73
N LEU A 161 -4.13 -8.07 -6.02
CA LEU A 161 -3.07 -8.79 -5.32
C LEU A 161 -2.22 -7.84 -4.48
N ARG A 162 -1.70 -8.32 -3.37
CA ARG A 162 -0.64 -7.68 -2.58
C ARG A 162 0.58 -8.58 -2.53
N ALA A 163 1.69 -8.08 -3.07
CA ALA A 163 3.00 -8.72 -2.99
C ALA A 163 3.75 -8.15 -1.79
N TYR A 164 4.26 -9.01 -0.94
CA TYR A 164 5.17 -8.61 0.13
C TYR A 164 6.60 -8.80 -0.36
N VAL A 165 7.21 -7.71 -0.76
CA VAL A 165 8.57 -7.69 -1.32
C VAL A 165 9.58 -7.51 -0.19
N VAL A 166 10.61 -8.35 -0.20
CA VAL A 166 11.81 -8.19 0.64
C VAL A 166 13.03 -8.38 -0.26
N GLU A 167 13.77 -7.30 -0.51
CA GLU A 167 14.90 -7.26 -1.41
C GLU A 167 14.54 -7.71 -2.84
N SER A 168 15.04 -8.88 -3.24
CA SER A 168 14.79 -9.48 -4.56
C SER A 168 13.77 -10.61 -4.54
N GLU A 169 13.07 -10.80 -3.45
CA GLU A 169 12.13 -11.90 -3.25
C GLU A 169 10.72 -11.39 -2.94
N VAL A 170 9.74 -12.23 -3.23
CA VAL A 170 8.35 -12.04 -2.79
C VAL A 170 7.95 -13.29 -2.01
N PRO A 171 8.26 -13.33 -0.72
CA PRO A 171 8.00 -14.51 0.12
C PRO A 171 6.52 -14.80 0.31
N PHE A 172 5.68 -13.79 0.08
CA PHE A 172 4.27 -13.88 0.41
C PHE A 172 3.38 -13.10 -0.55
N TRP A 173 2.20 -13.67 -0.87
CA TRP A 173 1.16 -13.06 -1.68
C TRP A 173 -0.19 -13.15 -0.99
N GLY A 174 -0.91 -12.04 -1.00
CA GLY A 174 -2.31 -11.97 -0.60
C GLY A 174 -3.18 -11.50 -1.74
N GLU A 175 -4.43 -11.92 -1.74
CA GLU A 175 -5.47 -11.38 -2.61
C GLU A 175 -6.53 -10.72 -1.75
N ARG A 176 -6.92 -9.51 -2.15
CA ARG A 176 -8.06 -8.82 -1.55
C ARG A 176 -9.30 -9.11 -2.36
N TYR A 177 -10.37 -9.47 -1.70
CA TYR A 177 -11.65 -9.79 -2.34
C TYR A 177 -12.84 -9.43 -1.46
N ARG A 178 -14.03 -9.41 -2.05
CA ARG A 178 -15.31 -9.39 -1.35
C ARG A 178 -16.13 -10.57 -1.79
N GLU A 179 -17.01 -11.06 -0.94
CA GLU A 179 -17.96 -12.12 -1.31
C GLU A 179 -19.09 -11.59 -2.19
N HIS A 180 -19.45 -10.33 -1.98
CA HIS A 180 -20.55 -9.71 -2.71
C HIS A 180 -20.18 -8.27 -3.11
N TYR A 181 -20.48 -7.95 -4.35
CA TYR A 181 -20.39 -6.61 -4.92
C TYR A 181 -21.79 -6.12 -5.23
N ARG A 182 -22.31 -5.19 -4.42
CA ARG A 182 -23.68 -4.68 -4.52
C ARG A 182 -23.75 -3.34 -5.22
N ARG A 183 -22.65 -2.61 -5.21
CA ARG A 183 -22.54 -1.23 -5.67
C ARG A 183 -21.11 -0.91 -6.11
N PRO A 184 -20.88 0.13 -6.94
CA PRO A 184 -19.55 0.47 -7.41
C PRO A 184 -18.51 0.68 -6.31
N GLY A 185 -18.87 1.30 -5.19
CA GLY A 185 -17.97 1.51 -4.07
C GLY A 185 -17.43 0.23 -3.43
N ASP A 186 -18.10 -0.91 -3.62
CA ASP A 186 -17.60 -2.21 -3.15
C ASP A 186 -16.36 -2.68 -3.90
N TRP A 187 -16.04 -2.08 -5.05
CA TRP A 187 -14.84 -2.36 -5.82
C TRP A 187 -13.59 -1.72 -5.18
N ILE A 188 -13.74 -0.87 -4.17
CA ILE A 188 -12.62 -0.40 -3.34
C ILE A 188 -12.26 -1.53 -2.37
N LEU A 189 -11.30 -2.37 -2.77
CA LEU A 189 -10.87 -3.53 -1.99
C LEU A 189 -9.87 -3.13 -0.90
N ASN A 190 -10.37 -2.47 0.14
CA ASN A 190 -9.61 -2.14 1.34
C ASN A 190 -10.19 -2.87 2.55
N VAL A 191 -9.30 -3.43 3.41
CA VAL A 191 -9.72 -4.18 4.61
C VAL A 191 -10.49 -3.31 5.59
N ALA A 192 -10.10 -2.05 5.77
CA ALA A 192 -10.84 -1.10 6.60
C ALA A 192 -12.27 -0.85 6.09
N ARG A 193 -12.57 -1.22 4.84
CA ARG A 193 -13.89 -1.13 4.21
C ARG A 193 -14.57 -2.49 4.03
N GLY A 194 -14.12 -3.52 4.73
CA GLY A 194 -14.73 -4.85 4.74
C GLY A 194 -14.29 -5.77 3.61
N ALA A 195 -13.23 -5.46 2.87
CA ALA A 195 -12.58 -6.44 2.02
C ALA A 195 -11.90 -7.51 2.89
N ARG A 196 -11.83 -8.73 2.36
CA ARG A 196 -11.16 -9.87 2.98
C ARG A 196 -9.86 -10.16 2.27
N TYR A 197 -8.98 -10.87 2.96
CA TYR A 197 -7.76 -11.43 2.39
C TYR A 197 -7.90 -12.94 2.24
N ARG A 198 -7.28 -13.46 1.19
CA ARG A 198 -6.94 -14.87 1.10
C ARG A 198 -5.50 -15.04 0.66
N PHE A 199 -4.93 -16.17 1.02
CA PHE A 199 -3.60 -16.56 0.62
C PHE A 199 -3.56 -16.91 -0.88
N VAL A 200 -2.49 -16.53 -1.57
CA VAL A 200 -2.23 -16.93 -2.95
C VAL A 200 -0.91 -17.68 -3.00
N LEU A 201 -0.96 -18.97 -3.29
CA LEU A 201 0.20 -19.86 -3.28
C LEU A 201 1.10 -19.65 -4.50
N SER A 202 0.53 -19.22 -5.63
CA SER A 202 1.30 -18.99 -6.84
C SER A 202 0.75 -17.84 -7.66
N VAL A 203 1.64 -17.09 -8.27
CA VAL A 203 1.36 -16.07 -9.27
C VAL A 203 2.24 -16.30 -10.48
N SER A 204 1.89 -15.68 -11.62
CA SER A 204 2.78 -15.73 -12.79
C SER A 204 4.10 -15.01 -12.52
N GLU A 205 5.17 -15.45 -13.19
CA GLU A 205 6.47 -14.77 -13.13
C GLU A 205 6.38 -13.31 -13.57
N GLU A 206 5.50 -12.99 -14.53
CA GLU A 206 5.24 -11.61 -14.93
C GLU A 206 4.72 -10.77 -13.76
N THR A 207 3.76 -11.29 -13.00
CA THR A 207 3.21 -10.61 -11.82
C THR A 207 4.28 -10.40 -10.75
N LYS A 208 5.08 -11.42 -10.47
CA LYS A 208 6.19 -11.36 -9.53
C LYS A 208 7.24 -10.33 -9.95
N ASN A 209 7.66 -10.39 -11.20
CA ASN A 209 8.64 -9.45 -11.74
C ASN A 209 8.13 -8.00 -11.74
N THR A 210 6.84 -7.79 -11.99
CA THR A 210 6.23 -6.47 -11.91
C THR A 210 6.27 -5.91 -10.49
N ALA A 211 5.96 -6.72 -9.47
CA ALA A 211 6.06 -6.31 -8.07
C ALA A 211 7.51 -5.95 -7.66
N LEU A 212 8.48 -6.79 -8.05
CA LEU A 212 9.90 -6.55 -7.77
C LEU A 212 10.41 -5.27 -8.47
N ARG A 213 10.00 -5.04 -9.72
CA ARG A 213 10.33 -3.82 -10.46
C ARG A 213 9.74 -2.58 -9.80
N ALA A 214 8.50 -2.67 -9.29
CA ALA A 214 7.84 -1.57 -8.59
C ALA A 214 8.61 -1.18 -7.31
N ALA A 215 8.94 -2.15 -6.46
CA ALA A 215 9.71 -1.89 -5.25
C ALA A 215 11.08 -1.25 -5.56
N ARG A 216 11.80 -1.80 -6.55
CA ARG A 216 13.09 -1.22 -7.02
C ARG A 216 12.95 0.18 -7.60
N ALA A 217 11.86 0.45 -8.33
CA ALA A 217 11.63 1.75 -8.95
C ALA A 217 11.53 2.88 -7.92
N VAL A 218 10.93 2.60 -6.77
CA VAL A 218 10.83 3.57 -5.67
C VAL A 218 12.02 3.49 -4.70
N GLY A 219 12.92 2.52 -4.86
CA GLY A 219 14.08 2.33 -3.97
C GLY A 219 13.74 1.61 -2.66
N ALA A 220 12.59 0.92 -2.60
CA ALA A 220 12.19 0.19 -1.40
C ALA A 220 12.82 -1.21 -1.37
N ARG A 221 13.49 -1.55 -0.27
CA ARG A 221 14.04 -2.88 0.00
C ARG A 221 12.98 -3.82 0.60
N VAL A 222 12.06 -3.23 1.34
CA VAL A 222 10.86 -3.90 1.88
C VAL A 222 9.64 -3.07 1.52
N ALA A 223 8.65 -3.72 0.92
CA ALA A 223 7.41 -3.05 0.52
C ALA A 223 6.24 -4.03 0.41
N ALA A 224 5.03 -3.51 0.58
CA ALA A 224 3.81 -4.15 0.12
C ALA A 224 3.37 -3.49 -1.18
N VAL A 225 3.47 -4.22 -2.30
CA VAL A 225 3.07 -3.73 -3.62
C VAL A 225 1.67 -4.22 -3.94
N ASP A 226 0.75 -3.30 -4.14
CA ASP A 226 -0.61 -3.60 -4.56
C ASP A 226 -0.69 -3.59 -6.09
N LEU A 227 -1.19 -4.69 -6.65
CA LEU A 227 -1.35 -4.87 -8.09
C LEU A 227 -2.79 -5.26 -8.41
N VAL A 228 -3.20 -4.93 -9.64
CA VAL A 228 -4.44 -5.41 -10.21
C VAL A 228 -4.16 -6.04 -11.57
N ARG A 229 -4.84 -7.12 -11.89
CA ARG A 229 -4.76 -7.78 -13.21
C ARG A 229 -6.13 -8.25 -13.69
N THR A 230 -6.27 -8.31 -14.99
CA THR A 230 -7.39 -8.98 -15.66
C THR A 230 -6.83 -9.99 -16.66
N SER A 231 -7.71 -10.80 -17.25
CA SER A 231 -7.30 -11.66 -18.37
C SER A 231 -6.85 -10.88 -19.61
N ALA A 232 -7.31 -9.64 -19.76
CA ALA A 232 -7.02 -8.77 -20.90
C ALA A 232 -5.81 -7.85 -20.67
N SER A 233 -5.48 -7.55 -19.42
CA SER A 233 -4.31 -6.74 -19.06
C SER A 233 -3.40 -7.54 -18.15
N GLY A 234 -2.09 -7.48 -18.40
CA GLY A 234 -1.11 -7.96 -17.45
C GLY A 234 -1.22 -7.25 -16.08
N PRO A 235 -0.33 -7.54 -15.14
CA PRO A 235 -0.33 -6.92 -13.82
C PRO A 235 -0.02 -5.42 -13.92
N LEU A 236 -0.87 -4.59 -13.30
CA LEU A 236 -0.72 -3.15 -13.20
C LEU A 236 -0.53 -2.76 -11.73
N VAL A 237 0.48 -1.96 -11.42
CA VAL A 237 0.76 -1.53 -10.05
C VAL A 237 -0.18 -0.40 -9.65
N LEU A 238 -0.92 -0.60 -8.57
CA LEU A 238 -1.83 0.40 -7.99
C LEU A 238 -1.12 1.33 -7.01
N GLU A 239 -0.23 0.74 -6.17
CA GLU A 239 0.36 1.41 -5.03
C GLU A 239 1.59 0.63 -4.53
N VAL A 240 2.57 1.35 -3.98
CA VAL A 240 3.69 0.77 -3.25
C VAL A 240 3.67 1.32 -1.82
N ASN A 241 3.47 0.44 -0.85
CA ASN A 241 3.39 0.79 0.55
C ASN A 241 4.63 0.28 1.28
N VAL A 242 5.35 1.16 1.96
CA VAL A 242 6.54 0.79 2.72
C VAL A 242 6.28 0.70 4.23
N ASP A 243 5.09 1.06 4.65
CA ASP A 243 4.65 1.15 6.04
C ASP A 243 3.70 0.03 6.49
N SER A 244 3.04 -0.63 5.55
CA SER A 244 1.90 -1.51 5.85
C SER A 244 2.18 -3.00 5.72
N TYR A 245 3.45 -3.39 5.55
CA TYR A 245 3.77 -4.80 5.32
C TYR A 245 3.43 -5.71 6.52
N HIS A 246 3.56 -5.22 7.74
CA HIS A 246 3.34 -6.02 8.96
C HIS A 246 1.92 -5.91 9.53
N MET A 247 1.19 -4.86 9.15
CA MET A 247 -0.14 -4.60 9.74
C MET A 247 -1.27 -5.39 9.09
N CYS A 248 -1.02 -5.94 7.91
CA CYS A 248 -2.07 -6.56 7.11
C CYS A 248 -2.17 -8.07 7.30
N ILE A 249 -1.46 -8.60 8.27
CA ILE A 249 -1.66 -9.97 8.67
C ILE A 249 -2.89 -9.98 9.55
N ASP A 250 -4.02 -10.11 8.91
CA ASP A 250 -5.26 -10.39 9.63
C ASP A 250 -5.04 -11.57 10.57
N ARG A 251 -5.48 -11.44 11.79
CA ARG A 251 -5.39 -12.52 12.79
C ARG A 251 -5.96 -13.83 12.28
N SER A 252 -6.90 -13.78 11.33
CA SER A 252 -7.46 -14.93 10.63
C SER A 252 -6.43 -15.77 9.87
N PHE A 253 -5.31 -15.19 9.43
CA PHE A 253 -4.23 -15.93 8.78
C PHE A 253 -3.34 -16.72 9.76
N LYS A 254 -3.26 -16.29 11.01
CA LYS A 254 -2.40 -16.94 12.02
C LYS A 254 -2.82 -18.37 12.33
N ASP A 255 -4.08 -18.68 12.08
CA ASP A 255 -4.67 -19.99 12.36
C ASP A 255 -4.66 -20.94 11.16
N LEU A 256 -4.23 -20.45 9.98
CA LEU A 256 -4.09 -21.29 8.79
C LEU A 256 -2.78 -22.10 8.87
N PRO A 257 -2.81 -23.44 8.71
CA PRO A 257 -1.61 -24.28 8.71
C PRO A 257 -0.58 -23.80 7.68
N GLU A 258 -1.04 -23.45 6.48
CA GLU A 258 -0.20 -22.95 5.38
C GLU A 258 0.53 -21.66 5.75
N PHE A 259 -0.04 -20.87 6.64
CA PHE A 259 0.58 -19.65 7.12
C PHE A 259 1.83 -19.92 7.96
N ARG A 260 1.81 -20.96 8.78
CA ARG A 260 2.96 -21.30 9.62
C ARG A 260 4.17 -21.76 8.79
N ASP A 261 3.90 -22.44 7.68
CA ASP A 261 4.94 -23.02 6.82
C ASP A 261 5.51 -21.99 5.82
N TYR A 262 4.70 -21.02 5.40
CA TYR A 262 5.08 -20.03 4.38
C TYR A 262 5.44 -18.66 4.94
N TYR A 263 5.03 -18.34 6.17
CA TYR A 263 5.20 -17.01 6.70
C TYR A 263 6.24 -16.93 7.79
N ASP A 264 7.43 -16.56 7.38
CA ASP A 264 8.49 -16.08 8.28
C ASP A 264 8.98 -14.71 7.75
N PHE A 265 8.04 -13.74 7.66
CA PHE A 265 8.35 -12.42 7.13
C PHE A 265 9.44 -11.75 7.96
N ASP A 266 9.34 -11.83 9.28
CA ASP A 266 10.35 -11.28 10.18
C ASP A 266 11.73 -11.91 9.93
N ARG A 267 11.77 -13.19 9.59
CA ARG A 267 13.01 -13.87 9.21
C ARG A 267 13.55 -13.36 7.87
N HIS A 268 12.70 -13.15 6.86
CA HIS A 268 13.11 -12.57 5.58
C HIS A 268 13.67 -11.18 5.76
N VAL A 269 13.01 -10.33 6.56
CA VAL A 269 13.49 -8.99 6.92
C VAL A 269 14.81 -9.07 7.66
N ALA A 270 14.93 -9.94 8.68
CA ALA A 270 16.17 -10.12 9.42
C ALA A 270 17.32 -10.58 8.54
N HIS A 271 17.08 -11.53 7.62
CA HIS A 271 18.09 -11.95 6.65
C HIS A 271 18.50 -10.83 5.69
N ALA A 272 17.55 -9.99 5.27
CA ALA A 272 17.85 -8.83 4.43
C ALA A 272 18.72 -7.80 5.17
N LEU A 273 18.44 -7.57 6.46
CA LEU A 273 19.26 -6.73 7.32
C LEU A 273 20.68 -7.28 7.45
N LEU A 274 20.84 -8.56 7.76
CA LEU A 274 22.15 -9.19 7.91
C LEU A 274 23.00 -9.14 6.64
N ARG A 275 22.39 -9.35 5.46
CA ARG A 275 23.11 -9.21 4.17
C ARG A 275 23.60 -7.79 3.90
N THR A 276 22.91 -6.78 4.43
CA THR A 276 23.34 -5.40 4.31
C THR A 276 24.61 -5.11 5.09
N GLU A 277 24.76 -5.72 6.27
CA GLU A 277 25.98 -5.57 7.08
C GLU A 277 27.20 -6.13 6.38
N GLU A 278 27.07 -7.28 5.74
CA GLU A 278 28.17 -7.89 4.97
C GLU A 278 28.62 -6.99 3.82
N THR A 279 27.69 -6.26 3.20
CA THR A 279 27.98 -5.36 2.06
C THR A 279 28.47 -3.98 2.45
N THR A 280 28.03 -3.45 3.60
CA THR A 280 28.38 -2.09 4.05
C THR A 280 29.53 -2.05 5.05
N GLY A 281 29.98 -3.20 5.55
CA GLY A 281 31.03 -3.28 6.57
C GLY A 281 30.61 -2.80 7.96
N VAL A 282 29.34 -2.44 8.14
CA VAL A 282 28.78 -2.05 9.43
C VAL A 282 28.49 -3.32 10.23
N ARG A 283 29.21 -3.52 11.33
CA ARG A 283 28.97 -4.67 12.24
C ARG A 283 27.76 -4.39 13.11
N THR A 284 26.66 -5.14 12.95
CA THR A 284 25.65 -5.21 14.01
C THR A 284 26.15 -6.05 15.17
N LEU A 285 25.75 -5.66 16.37
CA LEU A 285 25.98 -6.45 17.56
C LEU A 285 25.27 -7.80 17.42
N ARG A 286 26.05 -8.88 17.35
CA ARG A 286 25.49 -10.23 17.44
C ARG A 286 24.62 -10.31 18.69
N PRO A 287 23.37 -10.79 18.60
CA PRO A 287 22.55 -10.98 19.78
C PRO A 287 23.35 -11.83 20.79
N ALA A 288 23.50 -11.32 21.99
CA ALA A 288 24.18 -12.05 23.06
C ALA A 288 23.51 -13.44 23.18
N ARG A 289 24.30 -14.50 23.04
CA ARG A 289 23.79 -15.85 23.24
C ARG A 289 23.02 -15.89 24.55
N PRO A 290 21.79 -16.42 24.59
CA PRO A 290 21.06 -16.52 25.84
C PRO A 290 21.94 -17.27 26.83
N ARG A 291 22.27 -16.63 27.95
CA ARG A 291 23.00 -17.28 29.03
C ARG A 291 22.22 -18.50 29.43
N GLN A 292 22.79 -19.70 29.18
CA GLN A 292 22.27 -20.94 29.74
C GLN A 292 22.13 -20.74 31.24
N ARG A 293 20.90 -20.74 31.73
CA ARG A 293 20.64 -20.77 33.16
C ARG A 293 21.27 -22.03 33.71
N GLN A 294 22.41 -21.91 34.37
CA GLN A 294 22.97 -22.99 35.18
C GLN A 294 21.91 -23.42 36.18
N ARG A 295 21.38 -24.63 36.00
CA ARG A 295 20.52 -25.27 36.98
C ARG A 295 21.36 -25.43 38.25
N ARG A 296 20.99 -24.72 39.30
CA ARG A 296 21.53 -24.96 40.66
C ARG A 296 21.15 -26.39 41.06
N PRO A 297 22.07 -27.21 41.58
CA PRO A 297 21.76 -28.53 42.10
C PRO A 297 20.81 -28.33 43.33
N ARG A 298 19.74 -29.12 43.36
CA ARG A 298 18.89 -29.22 44.54
C ARG A 298 19.71 -30.04 45.56
N HIS A 299 20.02 -29.41 46.69
CA HIS A 299 20.50 -30.16 47.84
C HIS A 299 19.30 -30.88 48.43
N SER A 300 19.48 -32.19 48.56
CA SER A 300 18.66 -33.14 49.31
C SER A 300 18.76 -32.89 50.82
#